data_33ea0ac8ed69b92746847b1127a18e17
#
_entry.id   33ea0ac8ed69b92746847b1127a18e17
#
_cell.length_a   1.000
_cell.length_b   1.000
_cell.length_c   1.000
_cell.angle_alpha   90.00
_cell.angle_beta   90.00
_cell.angle_gamma   90.00
#
_symmetry.space_group_name_H-M   'P 1'
#
loop_
_entity.id
_entity.type
_entity.pdbx_description
1 polymer ?
#
loop_
_entity_poly.entity_id
_entity_poly.type
_entity_poly.pdbx_seq_one_letter_code
_entity_poly.pdbx_strand_id
1 'polypeptide(L)'
;MPNTPSSLIYLLLLAGCIALAAHADEITFTDQTIAAGIDFVHVGGGKDKGFILEGHGSGAAFFDGDGDGDLDLYFVNGSTFADYGQGTGPSNRYYRNEGGRFVDGTQGSGLQDRDWGAGVAIADYDGDGHRDVYVTNYGANSLYRNKGDGSFVRAADAAGAQGDDFSASSAFFDYDNDGDLDLYVSNYVAFDIAPLLEDPQMQDPCIYLGGLRVFCGPVGLPGGHDRLYRNDSGLVFIDVTEASGIAAANDYYGLGVVPEDFDLDGDLDLFVANDETANVLWQNDGAGLFHDVGVLAGVAFNLDGEEESGMGVDVGDYDLDGDADIFVTNFYGETNTLYRNDGGLNFVDATANSGLAAPSVEYLGWGARFFDADNDGDLDLFTANGHVYPQVDAAGAGGGYAQRNQVFRNDGGLYEEIDGGPGLAVEAVSRGSASGDYDSDGDLDLLVANVDAAPTLLRNDGGNERNWLWVELEGQGANLHGVGARVTVRADGSEQVRTVNSASGYLGANELLLHFGLGDNKSAEWVQVQFLGGARDTIFAAQAKTKLFLRERTHGKN
;
A
#
# COMPACT_ATOMS: atom_id res chain seq x y z
N MET A 1 -83.54 7.73 -31.61
CA MET A 1 -83.84 6.41 -31.03
C MET A 1 -83.19 5.36 -31.98
N PRO A 2 -82.36 4.43 -31.53
CA PRO A 2 -82.11 3.88 -30.24
C PRO A 2 -80.59 3.95 -29.80
N ASN A 3 -80.41 3.65 -28.57
CA ASN A 3 -79.11 3.53 -27.82
C ASN A 3 -78.17 2.43 -28.34
N THR A 4 -76.92 2.73 -28.44
CA THR A 4 -75.86 1.70 -28.47
C THR A 4 -75.11 1.74 -27.14
N PRO A 5 -74.83 0.60 -26.49
CA PRO A 5 -74.08 0.57 -25.23
C PRO A 5 -72.55 0.58 -25.50
N SER A 6 -71.85 1.43 -24.77
CA SER A 6 -70.42 1.53 -24.70
C SER A 6 -69.81 0.29 -24.04
N SER A 7 -69.01 -0.46 -24.76
CA SER A 7 -68.20 -1.55 -24.21
C SER A 7 -66.95 -0.97 -23.55
N LEU A 8 -66.92 -1.02 -22.23
CA LEU A 8 -65.74 -0.70 -21.39
C LEU A 8 -64.78 -1.91 -21.49
N ILE A 9 -63.67 -1.76 -22.22
CA ILE A 9 -62.57 -2.71 -22.19
C ILE A 9 -61.68 -2.35 -20.98
N TYR A 10 -61.75 -3.18 -19.94
CA TYR A 10 -60.81 -3.16 -18.85
C TYR A 10 -59.49 -3.75 -19.32
N LEU A 11 -58.50 -2.91 -19.55
CA LEU A 11 -57.09 -3.32 -19.69
C LEU A 11 -56.53 -3.60 -18.29
N LEU A 12 -56.48 -4.84 -17.88
CA LEU A 12 -55.71 -5.30 -16.74
C LEU A 12 -54.21 -5.19 -17.06
N LEU A 13 -53.58 -4.10 -16.65
CA LEU A 13 -52.14 -4.02 -16.53
C LEU A 13 -51.71 -4.92 -15.35
N LEU A 14 -51.27 -6.14 -15.64
CA LEU A 14 -50.44 -6.90 -14.73
C LEU A 14 -49.08 -6.16 -14.64
N ALA A 15 -48.93 -5.32 -13.65
CA ALA A 15 -47.63 -4.91 -13.18
C ALA A 15 -46.98 -6.13 -12.50
N GLY A 16 -46.25 -6.90 -13.27
CA GLY A 16 -45.30 -7.86 -12.75
C GLY A 16 -44.21 -7.04 -12.06
N CYS A 17 -44.27 -6.89 -10.74
CA CYS A 17 -43.09 -6.62 -9.93
C CYS A 17 -42.17 -7.83 -10.14
N ILE A 18 -41.26 -7.72 -11.08
CA ILE A 18 -40.01 -8.45 -11.02
C ILE A 18 -39.32 -7.78 -9.81
N ALA A 19 -39.44 -8.38 -8.64
CA ALA A 19 -38.45 -8.21 -7.60
C ALA A 19 -37.18 -8.81 -8.24
N LEU A 20 -36.34 -7.97 -8.85
CA LEU A 20 -34.92 -8.24 -8.88
C LEU A 20 -34.58 -8.39 -7.39
N ALA A 21 -34.36 -9.62 -6.97
CA ALA A 21 -33.52 -9.86 -5.82
C ALA A 21 -32.14 -9.31 -6.23
N ALA A 22 -31.91 -8.04 -5.99
CA ALA A 22 -30.58 -7.53 -5.79
C ALA A 22 -30.09 -8.22 -4.51
N HIS A 23 -29.52 -9.41 -4.62
CA HIS A 23 -28.38 -9.75 -3.84
C HIS A 23 -27.26 -8.95 -4.51
N ALA A 24 -27.23 -7.67 -4.27
CA ALA A 24 -25.98 -6.94 -4.28
C ALA A 24 -25.19 -7.59 -3.14
N ASP A 25 -24.14 -8.31 -3.46
CA ASP A 25 -23.11 -8.70 -2.52
C ASP A 25 -22.55 -7.37 -2.00
N GLU A 26 -23.05 -6.92 -0.85
CA GLU A 26 -22.79 -5.58 -0.32
C GLU A 26 -21.48 -5.69 0.43
N ILE A 27 -20.39 -5.20 -0.18
CA ILE A 27 -19.10 -5.08 0.50
C ILE A 27 -19.32 -4.26 1.77
N THR A 28 -19.06 -4.85 2.93
CA THR A 28 -19.29 -4.23 4.24
C THR A 28 -18.11 -4.47 5.14
N PHE A 29 -17.65 -3.40 5.79
CA PHE A 29 -16.55 -3.46 6.76
C PHE A 29 -17.02 -3.12 8.17
N THR A 30 -16.50 -3.87 9.14
CA THR A 30 -16.73 -3.64 10.58
C THR A 30 -15.40 -3.40 11.29
N ASP A 31 -15.34 -2.30 12.06
CA ASP A 31 -14.17 -2.01 12.91
C ASP A 31 -14.07 -3.02 14.06
N GLN A 32 -13.01 -3.82 14.05
CA GLN A 32 -12.69 -4.86 15.03
C GLN A 32 -11.58 -4.44 16.01
N THR A 33 -11.00 -3.26 15.89
CA THR A 33 -9.81 -2.81 16.64
C THR A 33 -9.87 -3.16 18.12
N ILE A 34 -10.90 -2.73 18.81
CA ILE A 34 -11.07 -2.97 20.25
C ILE A 34 -11.44 -4.43 20.53
N ALA A 35 -12.31 -5.02 19.70
CA ALA A 35 -12.77 -6.39 19.88
C ALA A 35 -11.65 -7.40 19.68
N ALA A 36 -10.78 -7.11 18.71
CA ALA A 36 -9.57 -7.91 18.43
C ALA A 36 -8.44 -7.71 19.46
N GLY A 37 -8.54 -6.73 20.37
CA GLY A 37 -7.59 -6.54 21.47
C GLY A 37 -6.44 -5.58 21.19
N ILE A 38 -6.56 -4.73 20.16
CA ILE A 38 -5.54 -3.74 19.80
C ILE A 38 -5.71 -2.50 20.68
N ASP A 39 -4.67 -2.13 21.43
CA ASP A 39 -4.63 -0.97 22.33
C ASP A 39 -3.54 0.05 21.95
N PHE A 40 -2.92 -0.11 20.78
CA PHE A 40 -1.95 0.84 20.24
C PHE A 40 -2.57 2.23 20.05
N VAL A 41 -1.78 3.26 20.33
CA VAL A 41 -2.10 4.66 19.99
C VAL A 41 -0.85 5.30 19.42
N HIS A 42 -0.98 5.81 18.21
CA HIS A 42 0.10 6.56 17.56
C HIS A 42 0.35 7.92 18.25
N VAL A 43 1.58 8.37 18.21
CA VAL A 43 2.00 9.69 18.70
C VAL A 43 2.84 10.39 17.62
N GLY A 44 2.28 11.42 16.99
CA GLY A 44 2.90 12.17 15.89
C GLY A 44 3.15 13.63 16.25
N GLY A 45 3.95 13.93 17.27
CA GLY A 45 4.28 15.30 17.66
C GLY A 45 3.21 16.01 18.48
N GLY A 46 3.03 17.31 18.23
CA GLY A 46 2.06 18.16 18.91
C GLY A 46 0.69 18.14 18.26
N LYS A 47 -0.37 18.44 19.04
CA LYS A 47 -1.75 18.45 18.52
C LYS A 47 -2.00 19.48 17.43
N ASP A 48 -1.29 20.61 17.47
CA ASP A 48 -1.48 21.71 16.51
C ASP A 48 -0.72 21.51 15.21
N LYS A 49 0.13 20.48 15.13
CA LYS A 49 0.96 20.19 13.96
C LYS A 49 1.73 21.43 13.49
N GLY A 50 2.84 21.74 14.16
CA GLY A 50 3.63 22.94 13.88
C GLY A 50 4.65 22.76 12.76
N PHE A 51 5.00 21.53 12.40
CA PHE A 51 6.07 21.21 11.48
C PHE A 51 5.72 20.05 10.57
N ILE A 52 6.33 20.01 9.38
CA ILE A 52 6.10 19.00 8.34
C ILE A 52 6.28 17.57 8.86
N LEU A 53 7.26 17.33 9.72
CA LEU A 53 7.53 16.03 10.32
C LEU A 53 6.32 15.47 11.13
N GLU A 54 5.51 16.34 11.73
CA GLU A 54 4.36 15.95 12.55
C GLU A 54 3.13 15.53 11.70
N GLY A 55 3.11 15.90 10.43
CA GLY A 55 2.01 15.57 9.49
C GLY A 55 2.18 14.25 8.75
N HIS A 56 3.40 13.70 8.76
CA HIS A 56 3.79 12.58 7.88
C HIS A 56 3.08 11.26 8.24
N GLY A 57 2.96 10.92 9.50
CA GLY A 57 2.14 9.80 9.95
C GLY A 57 2.90 8.55 10.32
N SER A 58 2.24 7.42 10.20
CA SER A 58 2.75 6.13 10.64
C SER A 58 2.37 4.98 9.71
N GLY A 59 3.23 3.96 9.69
CA GLY A 59 3.04 2.73 8.95
C GLY A 59 2.40 1.61 9.78
N ALA A 60 1.85 0.64 9.06
CA ALA A 60 1.33 -0.61 9.62
C ALA A 60 1.63 -1.78 8.69
N ALA A 61 1.78 -2.98 9.26
CA ALA A 61 2.05 -4.19 8.49
C ALA A 61 1.27 -5.39 9.00
N PHE A 62 0.88 -6.26 8.06
CA PHE A 62 0.49 -7.64 8.28
C PHE A 62 1.65 -8.57 7.90
N PHE A 63 2.03 -9.48 8.75
CA PHE A 63 3.01 -10.52 8.45
C PHE A 63 3.00 -11.62 9.50
N ASP A 64 3.38 -12.84 9.14
CA ASP A 64 3.63 -13.91 10.09
C ASP A 64 5.01 -13.72 10.72
N GLY A 65 5.05 -13.18 11.93
CA GLY A 65 6.29 -12.80 12.62
C GLY A 65 6.86 -13.89 13.52
N ASP A 66 6.05 -14.86 13.97
CA ASP A 66 6.51 -15.95 14.85
C ASP A 66 6.48 -17.33 14.19
N GLY A 67 6.08 -17.41 12.92
CA GLY A 67 6.14 -18.61 12.10
C GLY A 67 5.02 -19.60 12.37
N ASP A 68 3.90 -19.17 12.96
CA ASP A 68 2.77 -20.03 13.28
C ASP A 68 1.70 -20.10 12.17
N GLY A 69 1.80 -19.23 11.17
CA GLY A 69 0.95 -19.18 9.99
C GLY A 69 -0.23 -18.22 10.08
N ASP A 70 -0.41 -17.54 11.21
CA ASP A 70 -1.41 -16.50 11.39
C ASP A 70 -0.77 -15.11 11.17
N LEU A 71 -1.52 -14.15 10.64
CA LEU A 71 -1.00 -12.80 10.40
C LEU A 71 -0.94 -11.96 11.67
N ASP A 72 0.26 -11.60 12.06
CA ASP A 72 0.57 -10.65 13.13
C ASP A 72 0.49 -9.20 12.66
N LEU A 73 0.52 -8.25 13.61
CA LEU A 73 0.51 -6.82 13.33
C LEU A 73 1.78 -6.14 13.81
N TYR A 74 2.28 -5.22 13.00
CA TYR A 74 3.28 -4.28 13.42
C TYR A 74 2.84 -2.84 13.15
N PHE A 75 2.96 -1.97 14.17
CA PHE A 75 2.67 -0.55 14.07
C PHE A 75 3.92 0.27 14.33
N VAL A 76 4.21 1.16 13.41
CA VAL A 76 5.27 2.15 13.58
C VAL A 76 4.73 3.33 14.38
N ASN A 77 5.49 3.81 15.35
CA ASN A 77 5.14 4.96 16.17
C ASN A 77 6.05 6.14 15.85
N GLY A 78 5.49 7.33 15.88
CA GLY A 78 6.26 8.56 15.82
C GLY A 78 6.82 8.94 17.18
N SER A 79 7.10 10.21 17.36
CA SER A 79 7.67 10.75 18.61
C SER A 79 7.12 12.14 18.91
N THR A 80 7.64 12.77 19.96
CA THR A 80 7.47 14.19 20.24
C THR A 80 8.83 14.89 20.20
N PHE A 81 8.86 16.20 19.99
CA PHE A 81 10.12 16.97 20.05
C PHE A 81 10.83 16.87 21.40
N ALA A 82 10.09 16.60 22.48
CA ALA A 82 10.66 16.44 23.82
C ALA A 82 11.33 15.08 24.02
N ASP A 83 10.85 14.05 23.34
CA ASP A 83 11.30 12.66 23.50
C ASP A 83 12.31 12.24 22.42
N TYR A 84 12.30 12.90 21.25
CA TYR A 84 13.17 12.57 20.13
C TYR A 84 14.65 12.58 20.53
N GLY A 85 15.34 11.50 20.22
CA GLY A 85 16.75 11.30 20.58
C GLY A 85 17.02 11.05 22.06
N GLN A 86 15.98 11.01 22.93
CA GLN A 86 16.15 10.74 24.38
C GLN A 86 15.94 9.24 24.72
N GLY A 87 15.40 8.44 23.80
CA GLY A 87 15.05 7.03 24.04
C GLY A 87 13.92 6.83 25.06
N THR A 88 13.13 7.87 25.35
CA THR A 88 12.03 7.86 26.33
C THR A 88 10.65 7.90 25.68
N GLY A 89 10.58 8.18 24.39
CA GLY A 89 9.35 8.28 23.61
C GLY A 89 8.54 6.98 23.52
N PRO A 90 7.38 7.06 22.88
CA PRO A 90 6.57 5.87 22.57
C PRO A 90 7.37 4.91 21.71
N SER A 91 7.06 3.62 21.78
CA SER A 91 7.70 2.61 20.93
C SER A 91 6.74 2.11 19.88
N ASN A 92 7.31 1.57 18.79
CA ASN A 92 6.59 0.70 17.86
C ASN A 92 5.96 -0.46 18.63
N ARG A 93 4.93 -1.09 18.06
CA ARG A 93 4.19 -2.19 18.67
C ARG A 93 4.09 -3.39 17.75
N TYR A 94 4.34 -4.54 18.31
CA TYR A 94 4.14 -5.83 17.69
C TYR A 94 3.05 -6.60 18.42
N TYR A 95 2.07 -7.09 17.69
CA TYR A 95 0.97 -7.89 18.23
C TYR A 95 0.97 -9.25 17.55
N ARG A 96 0.97 -10.32 18.36
CA ARG A 96 0.78 -11.67 17.86
C ARG A 96 -0.69 -11.97 17.69
N ASN A 97 -1.04 -12.60 16.60
CA ASN A 97 -2.37 -13.12 16.35
C ASN A 97 -2.58 -14.46 17.08
N GLU A 98 -3.61 -14.57 17.86
CA GLU A 98 -4.01 -15.83 18.52
C GLU A 98 -5.44 -16.19 18.04
N GLY A 99 -5.57 -16.56 16.75
CA GLY A 99 -6.83 -16.95 16.12
C GLY A 99 -7.84 -15.80 15.98
N GLY A 100 -7.43 -14.69 15.38
CA GLY A 100 -8.22 -13.47 15.15
C GLY A 100 -8.25 -12.52 16.35
N ARG A 101 -7.46 -12.80 17.41
CA ARG A 101 -7.27 -11.92 18.56
C ARG A 101 -5.80 -11.57 18.74
N PHE A 102 -5.52 -10.29 18.84
CA PHE A 102 -4.17 -9.77 18.97
C PHE A 102 -3.73 -9.61 20.44
N VAL A 103 -2.51 -10.04 20.72
CA VAL A 103 -1.87 -9.96 22.03
C VAL A 103 -0.56 -9.20 21.89
N ASP A 104 -0.38 -8.13 22.69
CA ASP A 104 0.87 -7.35 22.67
C ASP A 104 2.09 -8.25 22.96
N GLY A 105 2.87 -8.49 21.91
CA GLY A 105 4.12 -9.26 21.92
C GLY A 105 5.37 -8.36 21.96
N THR A 106 5.21 -7.03 22.00
CA THR A 106 6.32 -6.06 21.87
C THR A 106 7.43 -6.29 22.87
N GLN A 107 7.07 -6.54 24.14
CA GLN A 107 8.07 -6.79 25.15
C GLN A 107 8.73 -8.17 24.98
N GLY A 108 9.99 -8.18 24.64
CA GLY A 108 10.76 -9.40 24.42
C GLY A 108 10.91 -9.80 22.96
N SER A 109 10.13 -9.22 22.04
CA SER A 109 10.31 -9.44 20.61
C SER A 109 11.61 -8.85 20.07
N GLY A 110 12.09 -7.74 20.63
CA GLY A 110 13.24 -6.99 20.11
C GLY A 110 12.86 -5.89 19.11
N LEU A 111 11.57 -5.74 18.79
CA LEU A 111 11.03 -4.75 17.84
C LEU A 111 10.68 -3.39 18.47
N GLN A 112 11.18 -3.11 19.66
CA GLN A 112 10.94 -1.85 20.36
C GLN A 112 11.81 -0.73 19.78
N ASP A 113 11.36 -0.08 18.72
CA ASP A 113 11.94 1.16 18.22
C ASP A 113 11.29 2.36 18.92
N ARG A 114 12.07 3.44 19.15
CA ARG A 114 11.65 4.68 19.80
C ARG A 114 12.11 5.91 19.04
N ASP A 115 12.63 5.73 17.85
CA ASP A 115 12.98 6.82 16.96
C ASP A 115 11.71 7.48 16.40
N TRP A 116 11.80 8.50 15.61
CA TRP A 116 10.62 9.07 14.95
C TRP A 116 10.30 8.25 13.70
N GLY A 117 9.54 7.18 13.88
CA GLY A 117 9.22 6.25 12.82
C GLY A 117 8.22 6.79 11.81
N ALA A 118 8.33 6.29 10.59
CA ALA A 118 7.44 6.57 9.47
C ALA A 118 6.84 5.28 8.92
N GLY A 119 7.57 4.53 8.08
CA GLY A 119 7.09 3.37 7.35
C GLY A 119 7.69 2.04 7.81
N VAL A 120 7.18 0.97 7.22
CA VAL A 120 7.64 -0.40 7.44
C VAL A 120 7.62 -1.18 6.12
N ALA A 121 8.67 -1.98 5.88
CA ALA A 121 8.70 -2.99 4.83
C ALA A 121 9.04 -4.36 5.44
N ILE A 122 8.46 -5.40 4.87
CA ILE A 122 8.56 -6.78 5.34
C ILE A 122 9.08 -7.67 4.21
N ALA A 123 10.20 -8.36 4.45
CA ALA A 123 10.72 -9.39 3.54
C ALA A 123 11.71 -10.29 4.27
N ASP A 124 12.00 -11.45 3.73
CA ASP A 124 13.10 -12.33 4.14
C ASP A 124 14.36 -11.89 3.36
N TYR A 125 15.12 -10.91 3.91
CA TYR A 125 16.26 -10.35 3.18
C TYR A 125 17.52 -11.21 3.27
N ASP A 126 17.62 -12.10 4.26
CA ASP A 126 18.80 -12.96 4.43
C ASP A 126 18.58 -14.41 3.99
N GLY A 127 17.39 -14.73 3.44
CA GLY A 127 17.05 -16.02 2.85
C GLY A 127 16.99 -17.16 3.86
N ASP A 128 16.70 -16.86 5.14
CA ASP A 128 16.60 -17.88 6.19
C ASP A 128 15.19 -18.46 6.36
N GLY A 129 14.21 -17.95 5.62
CA GLY A 129 12.82 -18.39 5.61
C GLY A 129 11.92 -17.63 6.58
N HIS A 130 12.44 -16.64 7.31
CA HIS A 130 11.70 -15.84 8.26
C HIS A 130 11.62 -14.39 7.80
N ARG A 131 10.44 -13.79 7.84
CA ARG A 131 10.24 -12.41 7.38
C ARG A 131 10.82 -11.42 8.38
N ASP A 132 11.68 -10.56 7.87
CA ASP A 132 12.37 -9.49 8.60
C ASP A 132 11.60 -8.19 8.53
N VAL A 133 11.99 -7.23 9.37
CA VAL A 133 11.30 -5.93 9.47
C VAL A 133 12.29 -4.80 9.22
N TYR A 134 12.02 -3.96 8.23
CA TYR A 134 12.71 -2.70 8.02
C TYR A 134 11.79 -1.53 8.37
N VAL A 135 12.26 -0.63 9.22
CA VAL A 135 11.52 0.56 9.67
C VAL A 135 12.21 1.80 9.17
N THR A 136 11.50 2.62 8.44
CA THR A 136 11.97 3.95 8.05
C THR A 136 11.72 4.97 9.16
N ASN A 137 12.64 5.89 9.34
CA ASN A 137 12.60 6.89 10.39
C ASN A 137 12.99 8.28 9.86
N TYR A 138 12.65 9.30 10.60
CA TYR A 138 13.39 10.54 10.55
C TYR A 138 14.73 10.34 11.27
N GLY A 139 15.84 10.34 10.52
CA GLY A 139 17.16 9.91 10.97
C GLY A 139 17.43 8.43 10.66
N ALA A 140 18.20 7.76 11.49
CA ALA A 140 18.65 6.40 11.22
C ALA A 140 17.51 5.38 11.14
N ASN A 141 17.40 4.66 10.01
CA ASN A 141 16.47 3.57 9.82
C ASN A 141 16.87 2.32 10.61
N SER A 142 15.93 1.42 10.84
CA SER A 142 16.12 0.21 11.63
C SER A 142 15.81 -1.05 10.83
N LEU A 143 16.76 -1.96 10.75
CA LEU A 143 16.58 -3.30 10.20
C LEU A 143 16.60 -4.33 11.32
N TYR A 144 15.60 -5.18 11.39
CA TYR A 144 15.45 -6.23 12.39
C TYR A 144 15.37 -7.59 11.70
N ARG A 145 16.33 -8.45 12.02
CA ARG A 145 16.33 -9.83 11.57
C ARG A 145 15.45 -10.70 12.47
N ASN A 146 14.54 -11.43 11.87
CA ASN A 146 13.70 -12.42 12.52
C ASN A 146 14.49 -13.69 12.86
N LYS A 147 14.17 -14.36 13.95
CA LYS A 147 14.77 -15.65 14.34
C LYS A 147 13.80 -16.82 14.19
N GLY A 148 12.58 -16.57 13.69
CA GLY A 148 11.55 -17.57 13.50
C GLY A 148 10.88 -18.07 14.80
N ASP A 149 11.01 -17.34 15.89
CA ASP A 149 10.40 -17.66 17.18
C ASP A 149 9.65 -16.48 17.81
N GLY A 150 9.28 -15.48 16.99
CA GLY A 150 8.67 -14.22 17.43
C GLY A 150 9.66 -13.25 18.08
N SER A 151 10.98 -13.53 17.99
CA SER A 151 12.01 -12.62 18.46
C SER A 151 12.91 -12.12 17.32
N PHE A 152 13.32 -10.85 17.41
CA PHE A 152 14.05 -10.13 16.38
C PHE A 152 15.35 -9.54 16.94
N VAL A 153 16.33 -9.32 16.09
CA VAL A 153 17.60 -8.66 16.45
C VAL A 153 17.85 -7.49 15.51
N ARG A 154 18.07 -6.31 16.08
CA ARG A 154 18.46 -5.13 15.30
C ARG A 154 19.79 -5.40 14.58
N ALA A 155 19.80 -5.24 13.25
CA ALA A 155 20.92 -5.52 12.36
C ALA A 155 21.41 -4.28 11.60
N ALA A 156 20.67 -3.17 11.59
CA ALA A 156 20.90 -2.02 10.71
C ALA A 156 22.33 -1.50 10.68
N ASP A 157 22.95 -1.32 11.86
CA ASP A 157 24.31 -0.76 11.95
C ASP A 157 25.37 -1.69 11.33
N ALA A 158 25.14 -3.00 11.43
CA ALA A 158 26.05 -4.01 10.86
C ALA A 158 25.74 -4.31 9.40
N ALA A 159 24.49 -4.15 8.99
CA ALA A 159 24.03 -4.43 7.64
C ALA A 159 24.27 -3.28 6.65
N GLY A 160 24.48 -2.04 7.11
CA GLY A 160 24.81 -0.90 6.23
C GLY A 160 23.62 -0.17 5.60
N ALA A 161 22.38 -0.52 5.98
CA ALA A 161 21.15 0.06 5.39
C ALA A 161 20.46 1.09 6.31
N GLN A 162 21.19 1.73 7.22
CA GLN A 162 20.54 2.59 8.22
C GLN A 162 20.14 3.98 7.70
N GLY A 163 20.86 4.54 6.71
CA GLY A 163 20.62 5.93 6.29
C GLY A 163 20.69 6.94 7.45
N ASP A 164 20.35 8.17 7.23
CA ASP A 164 20.15 9.22 8.24
C ASP A 164 19.26 10.37 7.72
N ASP A 165 18.45 10.09 6.72
CA ASP A 165 17.58 11.04 6.01
C ASP A 165 16.17 11.12 6.67
N PHE A 166 15.26 11.87 6.10
CA PHE A 166 13.83 11.80 6.41
C PHE A 166 13.19 10.77 5.49
N SER A 167 13.29 9.51 5.88
CA SER A 167 12.81 8.39 5.10
C SER A 167 11.29 8.23 5.20
N ALA A 168 10.66 7.88 4.08
CA ALA A 168 9.23 7.63 3.95
C ALA A 168 8.97 6.13 3.72
N SER A 169 8.60 5.73 2.52
CA SER A 169 8.38 4.32 2.19
C SER A 169 9.66 3.59 1.81
N SER A 170 9.62 2.27 1.80
CA SER A 170 10.74 1.43 1.37
C SER A 170 10.22 0.14 0.74
N ALA A 171 11.01 -0.45 -0.16
CA ALA A 171 10.68 -1.67 -0.87
C ALA A 171 11.86 -2.63 -0.93
N PHE A 172 11.63 -3.89 -0.62
CA PHE A 172 12.57 -4.97 -0.93
C PHE A 172 12.24 -5.57 -2.30
N PHE A 173 13.24 -5.73 -3.15
CA PHE A 173 13.11 -6.34 -4.48
C PHE A 173 14.49 -6.74 -5.00
N ASP A 174 14.54 -7.66 -5.93
CA ASP A 174 15.78 -8.10 -6.59
C ASP A 174 15.97 -7.24 -7.85
N TYR A 175 16.79 -6.15 -7.76
CA TYR A 175 16.92 -5.20 -8.86
C TYR A 175 17.92 -5.63 -9.94
N ASP A 176 18.90 -6.50 -9.59
CA ASP A 176 19.95 -6.93 -10.52
C ASP A 176 19.86 -8.41 -10.89
N ASN A 177 18.74 -9.07 -10.51
CA ASN A 177 18.40 -10.46 -10.80
C ASN A 177 19.47 -11.46 -10.30
N ASP A 178 20.14 -11.15 -9.18
CA ASP A 178 21.14 -12.04 -8.58
C ASP A 178 20.54 -13.05 -7.58
N GLY A 179 19.27 -12.85 -7.20
CA GLY A 179 18.46 -13.69 -6.34
C GLY A 179 18.47 -13.28 -4.87
N ASP A 180 19.19 -12.23 -4.50
CA ASP A 180 19.14 -11.60 -3.17
C ASP A 180 18.13 -10.42 -3.20
N LEU A 181 17.44 -10.14 -2.10
CA LEU A 181 16.54 -8.99 -2.04
C LEU A 181 17.29 -7.73 -1.64
N ASP A 182 17.28 -6.76 -2.53
CA ASP A 182 17.83 -5.42 -2.35
C ASP A 182 16.81 -4.50 -1.67
N LEU A 183 17.21 -3.27 -1.37
CA LEU A 183 16.36 -2.34 -0.64
C LEU A 183 16.39 -0.95 -1.28
N TYR A 184 15.21 -0.46 -1.67
CA TYR A 184 15.00 0.95 -2.00
C TYR A 184 14.35 1.69 -0.84
N VAL A 185 14.76 2.95 -0.60
CA VAL A 185 14.20 3.83 0.42
C VAL A 185 13.92 5.19 -0.20
N SER A 186 12.65 5.60 -0.23
CA SER A 186 12.28 6.95 -0.60
C SER A 186 12.53 7.92 0.55
N ASN A 187 13.06 9.11 0.24
CA ASN A 187 13.37 10.14 1.20
C ASN A 187 12.67 11.44 0.83
N TYR A 188 11.95 12.02 1.79
CA TYR A 188 11.01 13.08 1.54
C TYR A 188 11.68 14.44 1.35
N VAL A 189 12.16 15.03 2.42
CA VAL A 189 12.80 16.36 2.42
C VAL A 189 14.05 16.37 3.27
N ALA A 190 15.03 17.18 2.88
CA ALA A 190 16.19 17.46 3.72
C ALA A 190 15.80 18.51 4.80
N PHE A 191 15.16 18.03 5.86
CA PHE A 191 14.63 18.82 6.96
C PHE A 191 15.45 18.59 8.23
N ASP A 192 16.01 19.67 8.81
CA ASP A 192 16.77 19.60 10.06
C ASP A 192 15.92 20.10 11.24
N ILE A 193 15.62 19.20 12.16
CA ILE A 193 14.85 19.49 13.38
C ILE A 193 15.67 20.24 14.45
N ALA A 194 17.01 20.16 14.43
CA ALA A 194 17.84 20.66 15.52
C ALA A 194 17.65 22.16 15.83
N PRO A 195 17.56 23.08 14.83
CA PRO A 195 17.24 24.48 15.09
C PRO A 195 15.89 24.68 15.79
N LEU A 196 14.90 23.85 15.45
CA LEU A 196 13.55 23.94 16.00
C LEU A 196 13.44 23.43 17.44
N LEU A 197 14.32 22.51 17.83
CA LEU A 197 14.43 22.07 19.23
C LEU A 197 14.98 23.19 20.11
N GLU A 198 15.82 24.09 19.57
CA GLU A 198 16.35 25.25 20.29
C GLU A 198 15.36 26.42 20.35
N ASP A 199 14.69 26.71 19.25
CA ASP A 199 13.66 27.76 19.12
C ASP A 199 12.51 27.34 18.22
N PRO A 200 11.40 26.79 18.75
CA PRO A 200 10.25 26.40 17.97
C PRO A 200 9.55 27.54 17.19
N GLN A 201 9.93 28.80 17.43
CA GLN A 201 9.38 29.96 16.73
C GLN A 201 10.20 30.39 15.50
N MET A 202 11.27 29.67 15.17
CA MET A 202 12.13 30.02 14.03
C MET A 202 11.45 29.83 12.67
N GLN A 203 10.40 29.00 12.57
CA GLN A 203 9.66 28.82 11.32
C GLN A 203 8.45 29.75 11.26
N ASP A 204 8.42 30.67 10.30
CA ASP A 204 7.23 31.43 9.98
C ASP A 204 6.17 30.48 9.36
N PRO A 205 4.92 30.50 9.85
CA PRO A 205 3.89 29.65 9.29
C PRO A 205 3.51 30.08 7.88
N CYS A 206 3.19 29.11 7.05
CA CYS A 206 2.60 29.30 5.74
C CYS A 206 1.12 29.68 5.84
N ILE A 207 0.57 30.17 4.73
CA ILE A 207 -0.84 30.54 4.64
C ILE A 207 -1.54 29.57 3.71
N TYR A 208 -2.54 28.88 4.24
CA TYR A 208 -3.38 27.95 3.52
C TYR A 208 -4.78 28.55 3.31
N LEU A 209 -5.70 27.83 2.71
CA LEU A 209 -7.06 28.24 2.33
C LEU A 209 -7.72 29.22 3.33
N GLY A 210 -8.25 30.34 2.80
CA GLY A 210 -8.95 31.31 3.64
C GLY A 210 -8.08 32.10 4.63
N GLY A 211 -6.74 32.00 4.55
CA GLY A 211 -5.81 32.71 5.43
C GLY A 211 -5.42 31.95 6.69
N LEU A 212 -5.59 30.64 6.72
CA LEU A 212 -5.17 29.77 7.81
C LEU A 212 -3.66 29.75 7.95
N ARG A 213 -3.17 29.90 9.17
CA ARG A 213 -1.74 29.74 9.50
C ARG A 213 -1.47 28.26 9.81
N VAL A 214 -0.63 27.64 9.00
CA VAL A 214 -0.31 26.21 9.03
C VAL A 214 1.21 26.03 8.94
N PHE A 215 1.73 24.83 9.21
CA PHE A 215 3.12 24.54 8.85
C PHE A 215 3.30 24.55 7.32
N CYS A 216 4.51 24.80 6.85
CA CYS A 216 4.80 24.80 5.42
C CYS A 216 4.97 23.35 4.92
N GLY A 217 4.45 23.08 3.71
CA GLY A 217 4.72 21.86 2.96
C GLY A 217 6.17 21.78 2.46
N PRO A 218 6.47 20.83 1.55
CA PRO A 218 7.84 20.56 1.12
C PRO A 218 8.43 21.68 0.25
N VAL A 219 7.60 22.44 -0.46
CA VAL A 219 8.05 23.44 -1.43
C VAL A 219 8.97 24.49 -0.81
N GLY A 220 10.18 24.56 -1.34
CA GLY A 220 11.23 25.48 -0.85
C GLY A 220 12.22 24.84 0.14
N LEU A 221 11.99 23.60 0.58
CA LEU A 221 13.00 22.78 1.21
C LEU A 221 13.77 22.02 0.11
N PRO A 222 15.04 21.65 0.34
CA PRO A 222 15.71 20.68 -0.53
C PRO A 222 15.00 19.34 -0.47
N GLY A 223 14.91 18.63 -1.61
CA GLY A 223 14.39 17.27 -1.66
C GLY A 223 15.28 16.28 -0.90
N GLY A 224 14.69 15.18 -0.48
CA GLY A 224 15.41 14.02 0.03
C GLY A 224 16.19 13.32 -1.08
N HIS A 225 17.21 12.55 -0.72
CA HIS A 225 17.94 11.72 -1.67
C HIS A 225 17.52 10.27 -1.48
N ASP A 226 16.76 9.75 -2.42
CA ASP A 226 16.40 8.33 -2.39
C ASP A 226 17.63 7.44 -2.41
N ARG A 227 17.53 6.26 -1.81
CA ARG A 227 18.63 5.33 -1.65
C ARG A 227 18.29 3.97 -2.25
N LEU A 228 19.24 3.43 -3.00
CA LEU A 228 19.25 2.02 -3.40
C LEU A 228 20.42 1.32 -2.73
N TYR A 229 20.10 0.29 -1.98
CA TYR A 229 21.07 -0.54 -1.28
C TYR A 229 21.07 -1.94 -1.91
N ARG A 230 22.21 -2.34 -2.47
CA ARG A 230 22.39 -3.71 -2.95
C ARG A 230 22.73 -4.63 -1.78
N ASN A 231 22.07 -5.76 -1.73
CA ASN A 231 22.34 -6.82 -0.79
C ASN A 231 23.41 -7.77 -1.34
N ASP A 232 24.55 -7.88 -0.69
CA ASP A 232 25.56 -8.85 -1.05
C ASP A 232 25.46 -10.07 -0.12
N SER A 233 24.86 -11.15 -0.58
CA SER A 233 24.74 -12.44 0.11
C SER A 233 23.96 -12.44 1.46
N GLY A 234 22.90 -11.64 1.57
CA GLY A 234 21.93 -11.70 2.66
C GLY A 234 22.38 -11.09 3.99
N LEU A 235 23.51 -10.40 4.06
CA LEU A 235 24.02 -9.90 5.34
C LEU A 235 24.50 -8.43 5.32
N VAL A 236 24.79 -7.87 4.16
CA VAL A 236 25.40 -6.53 4.05
C VAL A 236 24.81 -5.80 2.86
N PHE A 237 24.23 -4.66 3.12
CA PHE A 237 23.76 -3.73 2.12
C PHE A 237 24.87 -2.72 1.74
N ILE A 238 25.05 -2.49 0.47
CA ILE A 238 25.98 -1.54 -0.10
C ILE A 238 25.18 -0.43 -0.79
N ASP A 239 25.38 0.82 -0.41
CA ASP A 239 24.78 1.95 -1.11
C ASP A 239 25.30 2.01 -2.56
N VAL A 240 24.41 1.79 -3.50
CA VAL A 240 24.67 1.80 -4.95
C VAL A 240 23.91 2.93 -5.65
N THR A 241 23.34 3.87 -4.93
CA THR A 241 22.48 4.96 -5.44
C THR A 241 23.13 5.72 -6.61
N GLU A 242 24.42 6.09 -6.48
CA GLU A 242 25.15 6.75 -7.56
C GLU A 242 25.46 5.81 -8.74
N ALA A 243 25.78 4.55 -8.44
CA ALA A 243 26.18 3.58 -9.45
C ALA A 243 24.99 3.06 -10.28
N SER A 244 23.81 2.99 -9.67
CA SER A 244 22.56 2.56 -10.31
C SER A 244 21.87 3.64 -11.13
N GLY A 245 22.30 4.92 -11.02
CA GLY A 245 21.66 6.03 -11.72
C GLY A 245 20.51 6.70 -10.95
N ILE A 246 20.04 6.13 -9.83
CA ILE A 246 18.94 6.68 -8.98
C ILE A 246 19.28 8.10 -8.51
N ALA A 247 20.54 8.41 -8.25
CA ALA A 247 20.97 9.75 -7.84
C ALA A 247 20.65 10.87 -8.86
N ALA A 248 20.20 10.56 -10.06
CA ALA A 248 19.84 11.56 -11.06
C ALA A 248 18.56 12.35 -10.71
N ALA A 249 17.68 11.82 -9.85
CA ALA A 249 16.46 12.48 -9.37
C ALA A 249 16.62 13.02 -7.94
N ASN A 250 17.73 13.64 -7.65
CA ASN A 250 17.95 14.35 -6.39
C ASN A 250 17.21 15.69 -6.42
N ASP A 251 16.38 16.03 -5.47
CA ASP A 251 15.55 17.22 -5.28
C ASP A 251 14.04 16.97 -5.44
N TYR A 252 13.60 15.70 -5.53
CA TYR A 252 12.19 15.34 -5.47
C TYR A 252 11.76 15.03 -4.03
N TYR A 253 10.46 15.00 -3.80
CA TYR A 253 9.88 14.77 -2.47
C TYR A 253 9.24 13.38 -2.43
N GLY A 254 10.08 12.34 -2.46
CA GLY A 254 9.63 10.94 -2.56
C GLY A 254 8.84 10.46 -1.34
N LEU A 255 7.66 9.88 -1.56
CA LEU A 255 6.81 9.32 -0.52
C LEU A 255 6.50 7.84 -0.76
N GLY A 256 5.59 7.51 -1.65
CA GLY A 256 5.23 6.13 -1.98
C GLY A 256 6.19 5.50 -2.98
N VAL A 257 6.49 4.23 -2.84
CA VAL A 257 7.31 3.47 -3.82
C VAL A 257 6.73 2.09 -4.05
N VAL A 258 6.79 1.63 -5.29
CA VAL A 258 6.39 0.27 -5.67
C VAL A 258 7.27 -0.27 -6.79
N PRO A 259 7.86 -1.47 -6.62
CA PRO A 259 8.53 -2.19 -7.69
C PRO A 259 7.52 -3.01 -8.52
N GLU A 260 7.66 -3.01 -9.84
CA GLU A 260 6.86 -3.85 -10.75
C GLU A 260 7.58 -3.97 -12.10
N ASP A 261 7.37 -5.06 -12.83
CA ASP A 261 7.82 -5.26 -14.21
C ASP A 261 6.77 -4.64 -15.16
N PHE A 262 6.86 -3.30 -15.36
CA PHE A 262 5.84 -2.55 -16.09
C PHE A 262 5.88 -2.75 -17.60
N ASP A 263 6.99 -3.19 -18.18
CA ASP A 263 7.10 -3.45 -19.63
C ASP A 263 7.23 -4.94 -19.99
N LEU A 264 7.13 -5.80 -18.98
CA LEU A 264 7.14 -7.26 -19.08
C LEU A 264 8.42 -7.82 -19.71
N ASP A 265 9.55 -7.15 -19.48
CA ASP A 265 10.86 -7.59 -19.98
C ASP A 265 11.60 -8.55 -19.03
N GLY A 266 11.11 -8.68 -17.79
CA GLY A 266 11.58 -9.61 -16.77
C GLY A 266 12.48 -8.97 -15.71
N ASP A 267 12.67 -7.66 -15.78
CA ASP A 267 13.42 -6.87 -14.82
C ASP A 267 12.46 -5.95 -14.04
N LEU A 268 12.65 -5.78 -12.71
CA LEU A 268 11.76 -4.94 -11.94
C LEU A 268 12.14 -3.46 -12.09
N ASP A 269 11.17 -2.67 -12.50
CA ASP A 269 11.20 -1.20 -12.52
C ASP A 269 10.76 -0.67 -11.15
N LEU A 270 10.84 0.67 -10.95
CA LEU A 270 10.36 1.34 -9.74
C LEU A 270 9.50 2.55 -10.10
N PHE A 271 8.31 2.63 -9.54
CA PHE A 271 7.55 3.89 -9.54
C PHE A 271 7.66 4.57 -8.17
N VAL A 272 7.90 5.88 -8.18
CA VAL A 272 7.97 6.73 -6.97
C VAL A 272 6.94 7.85 -7.09
N ALA A 273 5.98 7.87 -6.16
CA ALA A 273 5.04 8.98 -6.01
C ALA A 273 5.71 10.11 -5.25
N ASN A 274 5.68 11.31 -5.81
CA ASN A 274 6.33 12.50 -5.25
C ASN A 274 5.30 13.58 -4.88
N ASP A 275 5.49 14.20 -3.71
CA ASP A 275 4.67 15.31 -3.24
C ASP A 275 5.11 16.63 -3.91
N GLU A 276 4.21 17.35 -4.60
CA GLU A 276 4.48 18.66 -5.22
C GLU A 276 5.65 18.67 -6.24
N THR A 277 6.09 17.49 -6.70
CA THR A 277 7.10 17.32 -7.75
C THR A 277 6.72 16.20 -8.69
N ALA A 278 7.30 16.15 -9.88
CA ALA A 278 7.01 15.11 -10.87
C ALA A 278 7.21 13.70 -10.30
N ASN A 279 6.27 12.80 -10.54
CA ASN A 279 6.47 11.38 -10.24
C ASN A 279 7.59 10.81 -11.11
N VAL A 280 8.30 9.82 -10.58
CA VAL A 280 9.40 9.16 -11.29
C VAL A 280 9.04 7.71 -11.61
N LEU A 281 9.30 7.30 -12.85
CA LEU A 281 9.32 5.91 -13.25
C LEU A 281 10.75 5.54 -13.66
N TRP A 282 11.40 4.79 -12.80
CA TRP A 282 12.73 4.24 -13.01
C TRP A 282 12.63 2.96 -13.83
N GLN A 283 12.95 3.02 -15.13
CA GLN A 283 13.09 1.83 -15.95
C GLN A 283 14.46 1.18 -15.69
N ASN A 284 14.46 -0.10 -15.35
CA ASN A 284 15.64 -0.94 -15.21
C ASN A 284 16.10 -1.42 -16.60
N ASP A 285 17.40 -1.43 -16.86
CA ASP A 285 17.96 -1.90 -18.12
C ASP A 285 18.40 -3.38 -18.12
N GLY A 286 18.02 -4.12 -17.06
CA GLY A 286 18.37 -5.52 -16.83
C GLY A 286 19.85 -5.76 -16.45
N ALA A 287 20.58 -4.66 -16.25
CA ALA A 287 21.95 -4.71 -15.74
C ALA A 287 22.12 -3.90 -14.44
N GLY A 288 20.98 -3.52 -13.83
CA GLY A 288 20.92 -2.78 -12.58
C GLY A 288 21.17 -1.27 -12.74
N LEU A 289 21.00 -0.73 -13.95
CA LEU A 289 21.07 0.71 -14.20
C LEU A 289 19.66 1.23 -14.48
N PHE A 290 19.24 2.22 -13.73
CA PHE A 290 17.93 2.85 -13.84
C PHE A 290 17.96 4.14 -14.67
N HIS A 291 16.91 4.35 -15.44
CA HIS A 291 16.67 5.55 -16.23
C HIS A 291 15.30 6.12 -15.90
N ASP A 292 15.23 7.40 -15.55
CA ASP A 292 13.93 8.06 -15.38
C ASP A 292 13.24 8.21 -16.73
N VAL A 293 12.13 7.50 -16.89
CA VAL A 293 11.27 7.56 -18.08
C VAL A 293 9.88 8.13 -17.78
N GLY A 294 9.61 8.62 -16.57
CA GLY A 294 8.29 9.05 -16.11
C GLY A 294 7.59 10.04 -17.02
N VAL A 295 8.32 11.03 -17.54
CA VAL A 295 7.79 12.00 -18.53
C VAL A 295 7.44 11.33 -19.85
N LEU A 296 8.27 10.42 -20.33
CA LEU A 296 8.06 9.72 -21.61
C LEU A 296 6.95 8.66 -21.49
N ALA A 297 6.89 8.00 -20.35
CA ALA A 297 5.87 7.02 -20.04
C ALA A 297 4.48 7.63 -19.79
N GLY A 298 4.41 8.92 -19.42
CA GLY A 298 3.15 9.63 -19.19
C GLY A 298 2.64 9.57 -17.75
N VAL A 299 3.52 9.27 -16.77
CA VAL A 299 3.16 9.15 -15.34
C VAL A 299 3.72 10.27 -14.46
N ALA A 300 4.55 11.16 -15.02
CA ALA A 300 5.20 12.23 -14.26
C ALA A 300 4.24 13.36 -13.84
N PHE A 301 3.15 13.55 -14.57
CA PHE A 301 2.20 14.66 -14.44
C PHE A 301 0.77 14.16 -14.63
N ASN A 302 -0.20 14.95 -14.17
CA ASN A 302 -1.61 14.72 -14.45
C ASN A 302 -1.98 15.05 -15.90
N LEU A 303 -3.27 14.87 -16.26
CA LEU A 303 -3.78 15.10 -17.62
C LEU A 303 -3.59 16.56 -18.11
N ASP A 304 -3.54 17.53 -17.20
CA ASP A 304 -3.32 18.95 -17.50
C ASP A 304 -1.81 19.30 -17.65
N GLY A 305 -0.93 18.35 -17.37
CA GLY A 305 0.53 18.48 -17.41
C GLY A 305 1.10 19.21 -16.19
N GLU A 306 0.41 19.14 -15.06
CA GLU A 306 0.84 19.74 -13.79
C GLU A 306 1.34 18.65 -12.84
N GLU A 307 2.30 19.00 -11.97
CA GLU A 307 2.74 18.16 -10.85
C GLU A 307 1.61 18.04 -9.84
N GLU A 308 1.46 16.86 -9.22
CA GLU A 308 0.50 16.59 -8.15
C GLU A 308 1.22 16.25 -6.85
N SER A 309 0.49 16.28 -5.75
CA SER A 309 1.03 15.94 -4.44
C SER A 309 0.85 14.45 -4.19
N GLY A 310 1.63 13.63 -4.90
CA GLY A 310 1.54 12.17 -4.82
C GLY A 310 2.05 11.63 -3.49
N MET A 311 1.25 10.76 -2.82
CA MET A 311 1.58 10.20 -1.51
C MET A 311 1.67 8.69 -1.51
N GLY A 312 0.54 8.00 -1.55
CA GLY A 312 0.49 6.55 -1.64
C GLY A 312 0.40 6.06 -3.08
N VAL A 313 0.94 4.88 -3.31
CA VAL A 313 0.89 4.24 -4.63
C VAL A 313 0.63 2.75 -4.46
N ASP A 314 -0.23 2.20 -5.30
CA ASP A 314 -0.36 0.76 -5.48
C ASP A 314 -0.47 0.40 -6.96
N VAL A 315 -0.19 -0.86 -7.28
CA VAL A 315 -0.20 -1.37 -8.65
C VAL A 315 -1.10 -2.59 -8.77
N GLY A 316 -1.77 -2.72 -9.92
CA GLY A 316 -2.62 -3.86 -10.21
C GLY A 316 -3.21 -3.79 -11.61
N ASP A 317 -3.56 -4.93 -12.16
CA ASP A 317 -4.26 -5.08 -13.45
C ASP A 317 -5.76 -4.87 -13.19
N TYR A 318 -6.22 -3.59 -13.26
CA TYR A 318 -7.59 -3.24 -12.86
C TYR A 318 -8.62 -3.49 -13.96
N ASP A 319 -8.22 -3.54 -15.22
CA ASP A 319 -9.11 -3.75 -16.38
C ASP A 319 -8.91 -5.11 -17.05
N LEU A 320 -8.11 -5.99 -16.41
CA LEU A 320 -7.86 -7.38 -16.81
C LEU A 320 -7.22 -7.52 -18.20
N ASP A 321 -6.40 -6.57 -18.62
CA ASP A 321 -5.68 -6.62 -19.89
C ASP A 321 -4.29 -7.28 -19.77
N GLY A 322 -3.82 -7.50 -18.55
CA GLY A 322 -2.60 -8.21 -18.20
C GLY A 322 -1.40 -7.31 -17.95
N ASP A 323 -1.52 -6.01 -18.11
CA ASP A 323 -0.50 -5.02 -17.80
C ASP A 323 -0.75 -4.42 -16.40
N ALA A 324 0.30 -4.03 -15.69
CA ALA A 324 0.15 -3.45 -14.36
C ALA A 324 -0.12 -1.94 -14.46
N ASP A 325 -1.23 -1.50 -13.87
CA ASP A 325 -1.65 -0.11 -13.78
C ASP A 325 -1.21 0.51 -12.46
N ILE A 326 -1.12 1.84 -12.40
CA ILE A 326 -0.65 2.59 -11.24
C ILE A 326 -1.78 3.46 -10.69
N PHE A 327 -2.05 3.36 -9.39
CA PHE A 327 -2.96 4.26 -8.69
C PHE A 327 -2.19 5.07 -7.64
N VAL A 328 -2.34 6.40 -7.70
CA VAL A 328 -1.67 7.37 -6.81
C VAL A 328 -2.71 8.18 -6.06
N THR A 329 -2.54 8.30 -4.73
CA THR A 329 -3.36 9.20 -3.90
C THR A 329 -2.73 10.58 -3.82
N ASN A 330 -3.56 11.64 -3.87
CA ASN A 330 -3.11 13.01 -3.96
C ASN A 330 -3.73 13.91 -2.87
N PHE A 331 -3.29 15.17 -2.84
CA PHE A 331 -3.69 16.16 -1.84
C PHE A 331 -5.12 16.65 -2.05
N TYR A 332 -5.69 17.26 -1.00
CA TYR A 332 -7.01 17.90 -1.05
C TYR A 332 -7.13 18.92 -2.19
N GLY A 333 -8.14 18.77 -3.01
CA GLY A 333 -8.40 19.61 -4.17
C GLY A 333 -7.82 19.08 -5.49
N GLU A 334 -6.99 18.04 -5.41
CA GLU A 334 -6.51 17.23 -6.52
C GLU A 334 -7.33 15.94 -6.62
N THR A 335 -7.28 15.26 -7.77
CA THR A 335 -7.88 13.91 -7.90
C THR A 335 -6.84 12.86 -7.54
N ASN A 336 -7.24 11.76 -6.93
CA ASN A 336 -6.40 10.57 -6.95
C ASN A 336 -6.26 10.10 -8.40
N THR A 337 -5.05 9.75 -8.83
CA THR A 337 -4.77 9.51 -10.24
C THR A 337 -4.58 8.03 -10.56
N LEU A 338 -5.32 7.55 -11.56
CA LEU A 338 -5.18 6.21 -12.11
C LEU A 338 -4.49 6.29 -13.48
N TYR A 339 -3.27 5.79 -13.56
CA TYR A 339 -2.53 5.64 -14.81
C TYR A 339 -2.71 4.22 -15.34
N ARG A 340 -3.46 4.09 -16.46
CA ARG A 340 -3.61 2.82 -17.17
C ARG A 340 -2.40 2.57 -18.05
N ASN A 341 -1.82 1.39 -17.96
CA ASN A 341 -0.75 0.92 -18.82
C ASN A 341 -1.32 0.33 -20.12
N ASP A 342 -1.06 0.96 -21.26
CA ASP A 342 -1.45 0.43 -22.58
C ASP A 342 -0.31 -0.45 -23.18
N GLY A 343 0.59 -0.97 -22.35
CA GLY A 343 1.73 -1.83 -22.68
C GLY A 343 3.02 -1.08 -23.04
N GLY A 344 4.17 -1.65 -22.61
CA GLY A 344 5.49 -1.12 -22.96
C GLY A 344 5.79 0.27 -22.40
N LEU A 345 5.44 0.53 -21.16
CA LEU A 345 5.60 1.82 -20.46
C LEU A 345 4.84 2.98 -21.14
N ASN A 346 3.69 2.72 -21.71
CA ASN A 346 2.85 3.75 -22.31
C ASN A 346 1.59 3.94 -21.47
N PHE A 347 1.65 4.84 -20.51
CA PHE A 347 0.56 5.09 -19.58
C PHE A 347 -0.37 6.23 -20.03
N VAL A 348 -1.63 6.10 -19.69
CA VAL A 348 -2.68 7.09 -19.94
C VAL A 348 -3.43 7.36 -18.64
N ASP A 349 -3.58 8.63 -18.28
CA ASP A 349 -4.45 9.02 -17.16
C ASP A 349 -5.90 8.61 -17.45
N ALA A 350 -6.38 7.60 -16.74
CA ALA A 350 -7.71 7.04 -16.85
C ALA A 350 -8.68 7.56 -15.77
N THR A 351 -8.24 8.43 -14.86
CA THR A 351 -8.96 8.86 -13.66
C THR A 351 -10.40 9.30 -13.90
N ALA A 352 -10.58 10.20 -14.87
CA ALA A 352 -11.92 10.71 -15.20
C ALA A 352 -12.82 9.66 -15.85
N ASN A 353 -12.21 8.76 -16.65
CA ASN A 353 -12.95 7.74 -17.39
C ASN A 353 -13.32 6.54 -16.52
N SER A 354 -12.54 6.27 -15.46
CA SER A 354 -12.80 5.19 -14.51
C SER A 354 -13.77 5.56 -13.39
N GLY A 355 -14.18 6.84 -13.27
CA GLY A 355 -15.12 7.28 -12.23
C GLY A 355 -14.46 7.78 -10.94
N LEU A 356 -13.15 7.76 -10.82
CA LEU A 356 -12.41 8.10 -9.59
C LEU A 356 -12.25 9.61 -9.33
N ALA A 357 -12.34 10.46 -10.37
CA ALA A 357 -12.01 11.87 -10.26
C ALA A 357 -12.91 12.63 -9.26
N ALA A 358 -14.23 12.56 -9.42
CA ALA A 358 -15.15 13.37 -8.63
C ALA A 358 -15.20 13.01 -7.15
N PRO A 359 -15.20 11.73 -6.74
CA PRO A 359 -15.26 11.36 -5.33
C PRO A 359 -13.96 11.60 -4.56
N SER A 360 -12.79 11.72 -5.22
CA SER A 360 -11.51 11.88 -4.53
C SER A 360 -11.17 13.34 -4.16
N VAL A 361 -11.62 14.33 -4.96
CA VAL A 361 -11.24 15.75 -4.84
C VAL A 361 -11.45 16.37 -3.45
N GLU A 362 -12.45 15.92 -2.69
CA GLU A 362 -12.78 16.47 -1.37
C GLU A 362 -11.98 15.82 -0.22
N TYR A 363 -11.12 14.87 -0.54
CA TYR A 363 -10.30 14.12 0.42
C TYR A 363 -8.82 14.41 0.21
N LEU A 364 -8.03 14.12 1.25
CA LEU A 364 -6.59 14.08 1.18
C LEU A 364 -6.18 12.61 1.37
N GLY A 365 -5.78 11.97 0.27
CA GLY A 365 -5.48 10.56 0.21
C GLY A 365 -4.06 10.23 0.66
N TRP A 366 -3.88 9.05 1.28
CA TRP A 366 -2.60 8.51 1.75
C TRP A 366 -2.45 7.06 1.33
N GLY A 367 -2.77 6.12 2.22
CA GLY A 367 -2.71 4.71 1.88
C GLY A 367 -3.59 4.37 0.69
N ALA A 368 -3.04 3.66 -0.28
CA ALA A 368 -3.72 3.17 -1.47
C ALA A 368 -3.67 1.64 -1.49
N ARG A 369 -4.74 0.97 -1.93
CA ARG A 369 -4.72 -0.47 -2.08
C ARG A 369 -5.66 -0.96 -3.17
N PHE A 370 -5.11 -1.71 -4.14
CA PHE A 370 -5.86 -2.59 -5.01
C PHE A 370 -6.12 -3.93 -4.29
N PHE A 371 -7.36 -4.35 -4.20
CA PHE A 371 -7.75 -5.63 -3.60
C PHE A 371 -9.11 -6.07 -4.13
N ASP A 372 -9.37 -7.36 -4.11
CA ASP A 372 -10.65 -7.91 -4.52
C ASP A 372 -11.52 -8.10 -3.26
N ALA A 373 -12.36 -7.11 -2.97
CA ALA A 373 -13.10 -7.03 -1.71
C ALA A 373 -14.28 -8.00 -1.65
N ASP A 374 -14.88 -8.33 -2.79
CA ASP A 374 -16.06 -9.21 -2.85
C ASP A 374 -15.80 -10.53 -3.58
N ASN A 375 -14.54 -10.84 -3.85
CA ASN A 375 -14.10 -12.09 -4.48
C ASN A 375 -14.69 -12.34 -5.88
N ASP A 376 -14.96 -11.25 -6.65
CA ASP A 376 -15.50 -11.40 -8.01
C ASP A 376 -14.42 -11.49 -9.10
N GLY A 377 -13.21 -11.15 -8.78
CA GLY A 377 -12.04 -11.23 -9.65
C GLY A 377 -11.55 -9.88 -10.16
N ASP A 378 -12.37 -8.83 -10.07
CA ASP A 378 -11.98 -7.47 -10.41
C ASP A 378 -11.26 -6.82 -9.21
N LEU A 379 -10.28 -5.93 -9.45
CA LEU A 379 -9.60 -5.21 -8.37
C LEU A 379 -10.37 -3.97 -7.97
N ASP A 380 -10.90 -3.97 -6.76
CA ASP A 380 -11.43 -2.80 -6.07
C ASP A 380 -10.31 -1.90 -5.56
N LEU A 381 -10.66 -0.67 -5.12
CA LEU A 381 -9.71 0.28 -4.55
C LEU A 381 -10.11 0.69 -3.13
N PHE A 382 -9.12 0.74 -2.25
CA PHE A 382 -9.22 1.40 -0.94
C PHE A 382 -8.31 2.62 -0.91
N THR A 383 -8.78 3.72 -0.27
CA THR A 383 -7.98 4.89 0.06
C THR A 383 -8.12 5.27 1.53
N ALA A 384 -6.98 5.41 2.19
CA ALA A 384 -6.91 5.97 3.53
C ALA A 384 -6.83 7.49 3.46
N ASN A 385 -7.71 8.21 4.16
CA ASN A 385 -7.86 9.66 4.04
C ASN A 385 -7.65 10.38 5.37
N GLY A 386 -7.07 11.59 5.32
CA GLY A 386 -6.89 12.42 6.51
C GLY A 386 -6.06 13.66 6.24
N HIS A 387 -6.56 14.84 6.61
CA HIS A 387 -5.86 16.10 6.33
C HIS A 387 -4.59 16.25 7.20
N VAL A 388 -3.63 17.08 6.75
CA VAL A 388 -2.39 17.38 7.49
C VAL A 388 -2.55 18.55 8.46
N TYR A 389 -3.53 19.43 8.25
CA TYR A 389 -3.71 20.65 9.00
C TYR A 389 -4.95 20.60 9.91
N PRO A 390 -4.80 20.42 11.25
CA PRO A 390 -5.95 20.46 12.15
C PRO A 390 -6.69 21.80 12.16
N GLN A 391 -6.07 22.87 11.69
CA GLN A 391 -6.65 24.21 11.61
C GLN A 391 -7.82 24.30 10.62
N VAL A 392 -7.98 23.37 9.68
CA VAL A 392 -9.09 23.37 8.69
C VAL A 392 -10.45 23.23 9.35
N ASP A 393 -10.57 22.50 10.46
CA ASP A 393 -11.81 22.32 11.21
C ASP A 393 -12.38 23.65 11.73
N ALA A 394 -11.50 24.50 12.26
CA ALA A 394 -11.90 25.80 12.79
C ALA A 394 -12.39 26.77 11.69
N ALA A 395 -11.97 26.57 10.47
CA ALA A 395 -12.33 27.38 9.32
C ALA A 395 -13.50 26.80 8.52
N GLY A 396 -13.86 25.54 8.73
CA GLY A 396 -14.84 24.82 7.92
C GLY A 396 -14.38 24.70 6.46
N ALA A 397 -13.10 24.42 6.25
CA ALA A 397 -12.45 24.34 4.94
C ALA A 397 -11.66 23.02 4.80
N GLY A 398 -11.26 22.66 3.59
CA GLY A 398 -10.34 21.54 3.37
C GLY A 398 -10.89 20.15 3.67
N GLY A 399 -12.21 19.95 3.60
CA GLY A 399 -12.82 18.62 3.79
C GLY A 399 -12.83 18.10 5.23
N GLY A 400 -12.29 18.86 6.23
CA GLY A 400 -12.11 18.41 7.62
C GLY A 400 -10.74 17.80 7.90
N TYR A 401 -10.32 17.82 9.18
CA TYR A 401 -9.04 17.22 9.58
C TYR A 401 -9.10 15.70 9.62
N ALA A 402 -10.07 15.16 10.37
CA ALA A 402 -10.41 13.75 10.30
C ALA A 402 -11.34 13.52 9.11
N GLN A 403 -11.05 12.48 8.33
CA GLN A 403 -11.79 12.13 7.11
C GLN A 403 -12.16 10.65 7.15
N ARG A 404 -13.23 10.27 6.46
CA ARG A 404 -13.54 8.85 6.27
C ARG A 404 -12.64 8.26 5.17
N ASN A 405 -12.33 6.99 5.31
CA ASN A 405 -11.69 6.24 4.25
C ASN A 405 -12.72 5.87 3.16
N GLN A 406 -12.24 5.57 1.96
CA GLN A 406 -13.10 5.24 0.82
C GLN A 406 -12.77 3.86 0.29
N VAL A 407 -13.80 3.14 -0.15
CA VAL A 407 -13.70 1.94 -0.98
C VAL A 407 -14.47 2.20 -2.27
N PHE A 408 -13.86 1.84 -3.36
CA PHE A 408 -14.43 1.94 -4.70
C PHE A 408 -14.53 0.53 -5.27
N ARG A 409 -15.76 0.06 -5.51
CA ARG A 409 -15.99 -1.21 -6.20
C ARG A 409 -15.74 -1.05 -7.68
N ASN A 410 -15.00 -1.98 -8.25
CA ASN A 410 -14.75 -2.10 -9.68
C ASN A 410 -15.89 -2.93 -10.36
N ASP A 411 -16.31 -2.53 -11.52
CA ASP A 411 -17.19 -3.30 -12.42
C ASP A 411 -16.65 -3.13 -13.85
N GLY A 412 -15.73 -4.02 -14.24
CA GLY A 412 -15.11 -4.01 -15.56
C GLY A 412 -14.35 -2.73 -15.91
N GLY A 413 -13.56 -2.20 -14.99
CA GLY A 413 -12.74 -0.99 -15.16
C GLY A 413 -13.46 0.32 -14.80
N LEU A 414 -14.69 0.26 -14.26
CA LEU A 414 -15.44 1.41 -13.77
C LEU A 414 -15.62 1.33 -12.26
N TYR A 415 -15.15 2.33 -11.56
CA TYR A 415 -15.22 2.43 -10.12
C TYR A 415 -16.46 3.20 -9.63
N GLU A 416 -17.13 2.67 -8.63
CA GLU A 416 -18.21 3.32 -7.90
C GLU A 416 -17.87 3.33 -6.41
N GLU A 417 -17.85 4.53 -5.80
CA GLU A 417 -17.67 4.63 -4.35
C GLU A 417 -18.87 3.99 -3.63
N ILE A 418 -18.58 3.10 -2.66
CA ILE A 418 -19.59 2.42 -1.86
C ILE A 418 -19.67 2.94 -0.44
N ASP A 419 -20.80 2.75 0.24
CA ASP A 419 -20.96 3.07 1.67
C ASP A 419 -20.03 2.21 2.54
N GLY A 420 -19.90 0.91 2.22
CA GLY A 420 -19.02 -0.05 2.90
C GLY A 420 -19.31 -0.24 4.38
N GLY A 421 -20.44 0.22 4.89
CA GLY A 421 -20.93 -0.04 6.25
C GLY A 421 -20.27 0.77 7.37
N PRO A 422 -20.48 0.37 8.64
CA PRO A 422 -20.11 1.18 9.81
C PRO A 422 -18.59 1.35 9.98
N GLY A 423 -17.76 0.44 9.49
CA GLY A 423 -16.30 0.55 9.57
C GLY A 423 -15.76 1.71 8.76
N LEU A 424 -16.27 1.92 7.54
CA LEU A 424 -15.87 3.03 6.68
C LEU A 424 -16.49 4.38 7.06
N ALA A 425 -17.53 4.38 7.89
CA ALA A 425 -18.12 5.61 8.40
C ALA A 425 -17.27 6.29 9.50
N VAL A 426 -16.21 5.63 9.98
CA VAL A 426 -15.29 6.18 10.99
C VAL A 426 -14.41 7.25 10.34
N GLU A 427 -14.46 8.46 10.92
CA GLU A 427 -13.54 9.55 10.52
C GLU A 427 -12.28 9.51 11.38
N ALA A 428 -11.14 9.51 10.73
CA ALA A 428 -9.82 9.51 11.38
C ALA A 428 -8.82 10.33 10.55
N VAL A 429 -7.61 10.51 11.07
CA VAL A 429 -6.51 11.10 10.31
C VAL A 429 -5.64 9.94 9.84
N SER A 430 -6.12 9.25 8.83
CA SER A 430 -5.52 8.02 8.35
C SER A 430 -4.25 8.28 7.53
N ARG A 431 -3.33 7.31 7.52
CA ARG A 431 -2.05 7.35 6.80
C ARG A 431 -1.75 6.00 6.17
N GLY A 432 -0.84 5.23 6.78
CA GLY A 432 -0.44 3.93 6.28
C GLY A 432 -1.58 2.92 6.31
N SER A 433 -1.60 2.02 5.34
CA SER A 433 -2.56 0.92 5.28
C SER A 433 -1.90 -0.37 4.83
N ALA A 434 -2.49 -1.49 5.21
CA ALA A 434 -2.10 -2.82 4.77
C ALA A 434 -3.35 -3.70 4.59
N SER A 435 -3.27 -4.71 3.73
CA SER A 435 -4.31 -5.73 3.56
C SER A 435 -3.79 -7.13 3.86
N GLY A 436 -4.68 -8.00 4.40
CA GLY A 436 -4.40 -9.38 4.71
C GLY A 436 -5.63 -10.06 5.32
N ASP A 437 -5.72 -11.37 5.21
CA ASP A 437 -6.80 -12.19 5.80
C ASP A 437 -6.40 -12.58 7.24
N TYR A 438 -6.69 -11.68 8.22
CA TYR A 438 -6.19 -11.88 9.59
C TYR A 438 -6.98 -12.94 10.38
N ASP A 439 -8.21 -13.23 10.00
CA ASP A 439 -9.05 -14.23 10.68
C ASP A 439 -9.25 -15.53 9.87
N SER A 440 -8.55 -15.63 8.73
CA SER A 440 -8.44 -16.82 7.89
C SER A 440 -9.79 -17.30 7.33
N ASP A 441 -10.67 -16.36 7.00
CA ASP A 441 -12.01 -16.67 6.49
C ASP A 441 -12.11 -16.62 4.96
N GLY A 442 -11.08 -16.06 4.28
CA GLY A 442 -10.90 -16.12 2.83
C GLY A 442 -11.26 -14.86 2.07
N ASP A 443 -11.45 -13.75 2.76
CA ASP A 443 -11.48 -12.43 2.15
C ASP A 443 -10.37 -11.52 2.71
N LEU A 444 -10.16 -10.38 2.10
CA LEU A 444 -9.12 -9.45 2.51
C LEU A 444 -9.67 -8.39 3.45
N ASP A 445 -9.02 -8.29 4.60
CA ASP A 445 -9.24 -7.26 5.61
C ASP A 445 -8.27 -6.10 5.44
N LEU A 446 -8.57 -4.96 6.08
CA LEU A 446 -7.75 -3.76 5.99
C LEU A 446 -7.28 -3.29 7.38
N LEU A 447 -6.01 -2.97 7.47
CA LEU A 447 -5.39 -2.34 8.64
C LEU A 447 -4.99 -0.91 8.29
N VAL A 448 -5.44 0.06 9.08
CA VAL A 448 -5.18 1.48 8.82
C VAL A 448 -4.54 2.13 10.04
N ALA A 449 -3.38 2.74 9.87
CA ALA A 449 -2.72 3.53 10.89
C ALA A 449 -3.28 4.96 10.91
N ASN A 450 -3.59 5.49 12.10
CA ASN A 450 -4.17 6.81 12.29
C ASN A 450 -3.24 7.69 13.14
N VAL A 451 -3.09 8.96 12.74
CA VAL A 451 -2.25 9.92 13.46
C VAL A 451 -2.90 10.31 14.79
N ASP A 452 -2.12 10.25 15.87
CA ASP A 452 -2.54 10.59 17.25
C ASP A 452 -3.78 9.84 17.74
N ALA A 453 -4.05 8.67 17.18
CA ALA A 453 -5.23 7.86 17.48
C ALA A 453 -4.91 6.37 17.49
N ALA A 454 -5.89 5.55 17.86
CA ALA A 454 -5.85 4.11 17.64
C ALA A 454 -5.91 3.81 16.13
N PRO A 455 -5.30 2.70 15.67
CA PRO A 455 -5.48 2.23 14.30
C PRO A 455 -6.93 1.80 14.08
N THR A 456 -7.28 1.49 12.85
CA THR A 456 -8.56 0.88 12.50
C THR A 456 -8.29 -0.48 11.83
N LEU A 457 -8.77 -1.56 12.44
CA LEU A 457 -8.80 -2.89 11.85
C LEU A 457 -10.19 -3.11 11.26
N LEU A 458 -10.30 -3.06 9.95
CA LEU A 458 -11.54 -3.21 9.20
C LEU A 458 -11.66 -4.67 8.75
N ARG A 459 -12.52 -5.45 9.41
CA ARG A 459 -12.87 -6.78 8.92
C ARG A 459 -13.85 -6.64 7.76
N ASN A 460 -13.55 -7.32 6.67
CA ASN A 460 -14.48 -7.52 5.58
C ASN A 460 -15.58 -8.51 6.00
N ASP A 461 -16.84 -8.16 5.85
CA ASP A 461 -17.96 -8.99 6.24
C ASP A 461 -18.75 -9.41 4.98
N GLY A 462 -18.34 -10.48 4.32
CA GLY A 462 -19.09 -11.07 3.22
C GLY A 462 -18.34 -11.33 1.91
N GLY A 463 -17.13 -10.82 1.75
CA GLY A 463 -16.29 -11.15 0.57
C GLY A 463 -16.13 -12.66 0.39
N ASN A 464 -16.00 -13.40 1.48
CA ASN A 464 -15.84 -14.87 1.51
C ASN A 464 -17.10 -15.68 1.14
N GLU A 465 -18.24 -15.06 0.87
CA GLU A 465 -19.42 -15.76 0.35
C GLU A 465 -19.15 -16.32 -1.05
N ARG A 466 -18.38 -15.60 -1.89
CA ARG A 466 -17.89 -16.05 -3.18
C ARG A 466 -16.69 -16.99 -3.04
N ASN A 467 -16.19 -17.51 -4.14
CA ASN A 467 -15.03 -18.40 -4.16
C ASN A 467 -13.74 -17.60 -4.36
N TRP A 468 -12.65 -18.14 -3.82
CA TRP A 468 -11.33 -17.54 -3.83
C TRP A 468 -10.22 -18.56 -3.94
N LEU A 469 -9.01 -18.10 -4.24
CA LEU A 469 -7.77 -18.85 -4.15
C LEU A 469 -6.70 -18.01 -3.44
N TRP A 470 -5.94 -18.64 -2.57
CA TRP A 470 -4.67 -18.13 -2.08
C TRP A 470 -3.52 -18.81 -2.81
N VAL A 471 -2.50 -18.05 -3.17
CA VAL A 471 -1.30 -18.57 -3.81
C VAL A 471 -0.08 -18.15 -3.02
N GLU A 472 0.63 -19.16 -2.49
CA GLU A 472 1.90 -19.01 -1.80
C GLU A 472 3.02 -19.50 -2.71
N LEU A 473 4.11 -18.75 -2.78
CA LEU A 473 5.26 -19.10 -3.59
C LEU A 473 6.41 -19.61 -2.73
N GLU A 474 7.14 -20.56 -3.27
CA GLU A 474 8.40 -21.04 -2.72
C GLU A 474 9.48 -20.88 -3.80
N GLY A 475 10.25 -19.79 -3.73
CA GLY A 475 11.37 -19.48 -4.60
C GLY A 475 12.62 -20.28 -4.24
N GLN A 476 13.70 -20.02 -4.95
CA GLN A 476 15.02 -20.59 -4.70
C GLN A 476 16.04 -19.49 -4.37
N GLY A 477 17.17 -19.89 -3.81
CA GLY A 477 18.20 -18.93 -3.41
C GLY A 477 17.80 -18.18 -2.15
N ALA A 478 17.93 -16.88 -2.11
CA ALA A 478 17.58 -16.03 -0.99
C ALA A 478 16.16 -15.46 -1.11
N ASN A 479 15.59 -15.32 -2.31
CA ASN A 479 14.22 -14.86 -2.52
C ASN A 479 13.21 -16.03 -2.32
N LEU A 480 13.10 -16.53 -1.09
CA LEU A 480 12.29 -17.72 -0.78
C LEU A 480 10.78 -17.47 -0.92
N HIS A 481 10.32 -16.24 -0.80
CA HIS A 481 8.90 -15.90 -0.92
C HIS A 481 8.50 -15.45 -2.33
N GLY A 482 9.45 -15.45 -3.28
CA GLY A 482 9.18 -15.14 -4.68
C GLY A 482 8.78 -13.68 -4.91
N VAL A 483 9.35 -12.72 -4.17
CA VAL A 483 9.12 -11.29 -4.41
C VAL A 483 9.50 -10.95 -5.85
N GLY A 484 8.63 -10.22 -6.56
CA GLY A 484 8.75 -9.93 -7.99
C GLY A 484 8.18 -11.02 -8.92
N ALA A 485 7.78 -12.18 -8.39
CA ALA A 485 7.17 -13.21 -9.21
C ALA A 485 5.73 -12.86 -9.59
N ARG A 486 5.39 -13.08 -10.86
CA ARG A 486 4.07 -12.82 -11.44
C ARG A 486 3.23 -14.08 -11.47
N VAL A 487 2.03 -14.03 -10.90
CA VAL A 487 1.04 -15.12 -10.89
C VAL A 487 -0.15 -14.74 -11.75
N THR A 488 -0.53 -15.63 -12.66
CA THR A 488 -1.73 -15.52 -13.47
C THR A 488 -2.71 -16.62 -13.10
N VAL A 489 -3.96 -16.26 -12.83
CA VAL A 489 -5.07 -17.17 -12.58
C VAL A 489 -6.09 -17.03 -13.70
N ARG A 490 -6.46 -18.16 -14.33
CA ARG A 490 -7.52 -18.18 -15.35
C ARG A 490 -8.75 -18.87 -14.82
N ALA A 491 -9.88 -18.15 -14.84
CA ALA A 491 -11.19 -18.69 -14.45
C ALA A 491 -12.27 -18.11 -15.38
N ASP A 492 -13.19 -18.96 -15.85
CA ASP A 492 -14.30 -18.62 -16.78
C ASP A 492 -13.86 -17.81 -18.02
N GLY A 493 -12.63 -18.09 -18.50
CA GLY A 493 -12.07 -17.42 -19.67
C GLY A 493 -11.43 -16.06 -19.42
N SER A 494 -11.52 -15.51 -18.22
CA SER A 494 -10.81 -14.29 -17.77
C SER A 494 -9.47 -14.65 -17.14
N GLU A 495 -8.49 -13.78 -17.26
CA GLU A 495 -7.18 -13.89 -16.62
C GLU A 495 -7.01 -12.75 -15.63
N GLN A 496 -6.59 -13.07 -14.43
CA GLN A 496 -6.21 -12.13 -13.36
C GLN A 496 -4.72 -12.23 -13.13
N VAL A 497 -4.04 -11.11 -13.01
CA VAL A 497 -2.60 -11.05 -12.76
C VAL A 497 -2.32 -10.36 -11.45
N ARG A 498 -1.39 -10.92 -10.67
CA ARG A 498 -0.86 -10.31 -9.43
C ARG A 498 0.63 -10.57 -9.35
N THR A 499 1.37 -9.62 -8.85
CA THR A 499 2.81 -9.74 -8.55
C THR A 499 3.02 -9.81 -7.05
N VAL A 500 3.94 -10.65 -6.58
CA VAL A 500 4.34 -10.66 -5.17
C VAL A 500 5.15 -9.41 -4.89
N ASN A 501 4.59 -8.48 -4.14
CA ASN A 501 5.21 -7.19 -3.88
C ASN A 501 5.44 -6.97 -2.37
N SER A 502 6.65 -6.57 -1.99
CA SER A 502 7.01 -6.27 -0.59
C SER A 502 6.59 -4.89 -0.13
N ALA A 503 6.17 -4.02 -1.06
CA ALA A 503 5.78 -2.64 -0.79
C ALA A 503 4.61 -2.24 -1.66
N SER A 504 3.63 -1.56 -1.06
CA SER A 504 2.53 -0.90 -1.75
C SER A 504 1.81 0.05 -0.79
N GLY A 505 1.01 0.95 -1.33
CA GLY A 505 0.29 1.93 -0.54
C GLY A 505 1.20 3.06 -0.05
N TYR A 506 1.06 3.41 1.21
CA TYR A 506 1.82 4.45 1.87
C TYR A 506 2.31 3.94 3.23
N LEU A 507 3.61 3.93 3.47
CA LEU A 507 4.25 3.54 4.73
C LEU A 507 3.88 2.14 5.25
N GLY A 508 3.20 1.31 4.47
CA GLY A 508 2.66 0.03 4.91
C GLY A 508 3.30 -1.18 4.23
N ALA A 509 3.06 -2.36 4.80
CA ALA A 509 3.42 -3.63 4.17
C ALA A 509 2.27 -4.63 4.26
N ASN A 510 1.92 -5.21 3.12
CA ASN A 510 0.87 -6.22 3.00
C ASN A 510 1.42 -7.62 3.24
N GLU A 511 0.50 -8.57 3.39
CA GLU A 511 0.84 -9.98 3.27
C GLU A 511 1.43 -10.28 1.88
N LEU A 512 2.47 -11.13 1.82
CA LEU A 512 3.09 -11.56 0.55
C LEU A 512 2.30 -12.66 -0.17
N LEU A 513 1.28 -13.21 0.48
CA LEU A 513 0.39 -14.20 -0.10
C LEU A 513 -0.56 -13.53 -1.10
N LEU A 514 -0.70 -14.11 -2.29
CA LEU A 514 -1.54 -13.55 -3.32
C LEU A 514 -2.97 -14.08 -3.25
N HIS A 515 -3.92 -13.18 -3.28
CA HIS A 515 -5.34 -13.45 -3.25
C HIS A 515 -5.98 -13.28 -4.62
N PHE A 516 -6.90 -14.19 -5.00
CA PHE A 516 -7.64 -14.16 -6.25
C PHE A 516 -9.10 -14.54 -5.99
N GLY A 517 -10.03 -13.64 -6.26
CA GLY A 517 -11.45 -13.95 -6.28
C GLY A 517 -11.80 -14.78 -7.52
N LEU A 518 -12.72 -15.70 -7.35
CA LEU A 518 -13.18 -16.59 -8.43
C LEU A 518 -14.68 -16.46 -8.70
N GLY A 519 -15.39 -15.54 -8.05
CA GLY A 519 -16.84 -15.41 -8.16
C GLY A 519 -17.56 -16.72 -7.84
N ASP A 520 -18.42 -17.16 -8.74
CA ASP A 520 -19.15 -18.42 -8.63
C ASP A 520 -18.34 -19.66 -9.07
N ASN A 521 -17.12 -19.48 -9.57
CA ASN A 521 -16.31 -20.56 -10.11
C ASN A 521 -15.73 -21.44 -8.99
N LYS A 522 -15.97 -22.75 -9.07
CA LYS A 522 -15.51 -23.74 -8.07
C LYS A 522 -14.06 -24.18 -8.29
N SER A 523 -13.44 -23.71 -9.34
CA SER A 523 -12.04 -23.98 -9.65
C SER A 523 -11.54 -23.01 -10.70
N ALA A 524 -10.25 -22.66 -10.64
CA ALA A 524 -9.54 -22.06 -11.76
C ALA A 524 -9.22 -23.11 -12.82
N GLU A 525 -9.22 -22.72 -14.10
CA GLU A 525 -8.78 -23.57 -15.21
C GLU A 525 -7.30 -23.91 -15.05
N TRP A 526 -6.50 -22.91 -14.74
CA TRP A 526 -5.09 -23.03 -14.40
C TRP A 526 -4.61 -21.84 -13.56
N VAL A 527 -3.54 -22.07 -12.83
CA VAL A 527 -2.76 -21.06 -12.10
C VAL A 527 -1.32 -21.21 -12.54
N GLN A 528 -0.71 -20.15 -13.02
CA GLN A 528 0.67 -20.13 -13.49
C GLN A 528 1.48 -19.09 -12.74
N VAL A 529 2.68 -19.45 -12.31
CA VAL A 529 3.68 -18.51 -11.82
C VAL A 529 4.81 -18.37 -12.83
N GLN A 530 5.31 -17.16 -12.97
CA GLN A 530 6.58 -16.82 -13.59
C GLN A 530 7.45 -16.15 -12.52
N PHE A 531 8.51 -16.84 -12.10
CA PHE A 531 9.52 -16.29 -11.20
C PHE A 531 10.46 -15.36 -11.94
N LEU A 532 11.10 -14.45 -11.22
CA LEU A 532 12.24 -13.69 -11.75
C LEU A 532 13.28 -14.67 -12.32
N GLY A 533 13.96 -14.29 -13.42
CA GLY A 533 14.82 -15.23 -14.13
C GLY A 533 14.08 -16.22 -15.05
N GLY A 534 12.74 -16.13 -15.15
CA GLY A 534 11.92 -16.79 -16.17
C GLY A 534 11.51 -18.23 -15.89
N ALA A 535 11.80 -18.78 -14.70
CA ALA A 535 11.28 -20.10 -14.29
C ALA A 535 9.75 -20.06 -14.18
N ARG A 536 9.07 -21.14 -14.62
CA ARG A 536 7.58 -21.22 -14.58
C ARG A 536 7.11 -22.52 -13.96
N ASP A 537 6.02 -22.44 -13.19
CA ASP A 537 5.23 -23.60 -12.76
C ASP A 537 3.75 -23.38 -13.06
N THR A 538 2.98 -24.46 -13.25
CA THR A 538 1.55 -24.36 -13.60
C THR A 538 0.78 -25.49 -12.94
N ILE A 539 -0.33 -25.10 -12.28
CA ILE A 539 -1.32 -26.03 -11.71
C ILE A 539 -2.61 -25.93 -12.54
N PHE A 540 -3.17 -27.06 -12.96
CA PHE A 540 -4.45 -27.13 -13.69
C PHE A 540 -5.59 -27.56 -12.77
N ALA A 541 -6.78 -26.99 -13.03
CA ALA A 541 -8.01 -27.31 -12.29
C ALA A 541 -7.88 -27.10 -10.76
N ALA A 542 -7.29 -25.97 -10.37
CA ALA A 542 -7.12 -25.59 -8.98
C ALA A 542 -8.47 -25.36 -8.32
N GLN A 543 -8.74 -26.05 -7.20
CA GLN A 543 -10.03 -25.96 -6.51
C GLN A 543 -10.15 -24.65 -5.75
N ALA A 544 -11.33 -24.05 -5.78
CA ALA A 544 -11.64 -22.86 -5.00
C ALA A 544 -11.61 -23.12 -3.48
N LYS A 545 -11.48 -22.04 -2.70
CA LYS A 545 -11.39 -22.02 -1.23
C LYS A 545 -10.23 -22.88 -0.73
N THR A 546 -9.08 -22.77 -1.40
CA THR A 546 -7.85 -23.46 -1.04
C THR A 546 -6.63 -22.54 -1.15
N LYS A 547 -5.59 -22.88 -0.39
CA LYS A 547 -4.26 -22.29 -0.51
C LYS A 547 -3.39 -23.21 -1.39
N LEU A 548 -2.86 -22.67 -2.45
CA LEU A 548 -1.96 -23.35 -3.39
C LEU A 548 -0.51 -23.00 -3.08
N PHE A 549 0.36 -23.99 -3.28
CA PHE A 549 1.81 -23.83 -3.17
C PHE A 549 2.44 -24.02 -4.54
N LEU A 550 3.02 -22.98 -5.10
CA LEU A 550 3.77 -23.02 -6.36
C LEU A 550 5.26 -22.87 -6.07
N ARG A 551 6.06 -23.78 -6.65
CA ARG A 551 7.49 -23.85 -6.37
C ARG A 551 8.32 -23.54 -7.59
N GLU A 552 9.35 -22.75 -7.40
CA GLU A 552 10.36 -22.58 -8.41
C GLU A 552 11.12 -23.89 -8.64
N ARG A 553 11.09 -24.40 -9.87
CA ARG A 553 11.77 -25.64 -10.23
C ARG A 553 13.08 -25.32 -10.91
N THR A 554 14.18 -25.85 -10.38
CA THR A 554 15.45 -25.81 -11.11
C THR A 554 15.28 -26.44 -12.49
N HIS A 555 15.55 -25.67 -13.53
CA HIS A 555 15.73 -26.26 -14.85
C HIS A 555 16.93 -27.21 -14.77
N GLY A 556 16.64 -28.51 -14.61
CA GLY A 556 17.69 -29.54 -14.71
C GLY A 556 18.38 -29.36 -16.07
N LYS A 557 19.65 -29.06 -16.04
CA LYS A 557 20.47 -29.19 -17.25
C LYS A 557 20.37 -30.65 -17.70
N ASN A 558 19.49 -30.92 -18.68
CA ASN A 558 19.48 -32.20 -19.39
C ASN A 558 20.67 -32.30 -20.33
#